data_6f608b9e8569a9d0b4b2078bb52dd707
#
_entry.id   6f608b9e8569a9d0b4b2078bb52dd707
#
_cell.length_a   1.000
_cell.length_b   1.000
_cell.length_c   1.000
_cell.angle_alpha   90.00
_cell.angle_beta   90.00
_cell.angle_gamma   90.00
#
_symmetry.space_group_name_H-M   'P 1'
#
loop_
_entity.id
_entity.type
_entity.pdbx_description
1 polymer ?
#
loop_
_entity_poly.entity_id
_entity_poly.type
_entity_poly.pdbx_seq_one_letter_code
_entity_poly.pdbx_strand_id
1 'polypeptide(L)'
;MIQQESRLKVADNTGAKEILCIRVLGGSGRRYAGIGDVIVATVKDALPGAAVRKGDVVKAVVVRTRKERRRGDGSYIRFDENAAVLIRDGGDQRGTRIFGPVGRELREKRFMRIISLAPEVL
;
A
#
# COMPACT_ATOMS: atom_id res chain seq x y z
N MET A 1 9.05 0.02 -8.02
CA MET A 1 9.21 -0.98 -6.94
C MET A 1 9.49 -0.27 -5.63
N ILE A 2 8.93 -0.80 -4.57
CA ILE A 2 9.09 -0.23 -3.23
C ILE A 2 10.19 -0.99 -2.52
N GLN A 3 11.09 -0.27 -1.88
CA GLN A 3 12.17 -0.85 -1.10
C GLN A 3 12.30 -0.12 0.24
N GLN A 4 13.22 -0.58 1.08
CA GLN A 4 13.53 0.08 2.33
C GLN A 4 13.83 1.56 2.07
N GLU A 5 13.26 2.44 2.90
CA GLU A 5 13.34 3.90 2.81
C GLU A 5 12.55 4.55 1.68
N SER A 6 11.78 3.78 0.90
CA SER A 6 10.82 4.37 -0.04
C SER A 6 9.69 5.07 0.71
N ARG A 7 9.30 6.23 0.22
CA ARG A 7 8.14 6.96 0.76
C ARG A 7 6.92 6.70 -0.10
N LEU A 8 5.77 6.50 0.56
CA LEU A 8 4.51 6.22 -0.11
C LEU A 8 3.43 7.13 0.46
N LYS A 9 2.51 7.52 -0.39
CA LYS A 9 1.27 8.16 0.05
C LYS A 9 0.33 7.11 0.60
N VAL A 10 -0.53 7.52 1.52
CA VAL A 10 -1.56 6.64 2.09
C VAL A 10 -2.86 6.91 1.36
N ALA A 11 -3.44 5.86 0.78
CA ALA A 11 -4.62 5.93 -0.07
C ALA A 11 -5.92 5.61 0.66
N ASP A 12 -5.95 5.81 1.98
CA ASP A 12 -7.15 5.54 2.77
C ASP A 12 -7.46 6.70 3.73
N ASN A 13 -8.57 6.57 4.46
CA ASN A 13 -9.07 7.59 5.36
C ASN A 13 -8.65 7.38 6.83
N THR A 14 -7.56 6.67 7.09
CA THR A 14 -7.04 6.48 8.45
C THR A 14 -6.46 7.75 9.06
N GLY A 15 -6.19 8.76 8.23
CA GLY A 15 -5.57 10.01 8.68
C GLY A 15 -4.06 10.07 8.46
N ALA A 16 -3.39 8.96 8.21
CA ALA A 16 -2.00 8.96 7.79
C ALA A 16 -1.91 9.53 6.36
N LYS A 17 -0.92 10.37 6.10
CA LYS A 17 -0.72 10.97 4.78
C LYS A 17 0.46 10.37 4.05
N GLU A 18 1.55 10.11 4.76
CA GLU A 18 2.78 9.59 4.20
C GLU A 18 3.41 8.57 5.14
N ILE A 19 3.91 7.51 4.56
CA ILE A 19 4.64 6.47 5.29
C ILE A 19 6.00 6.22 4.64
N LEU A 20 6.96 5.74 5.46
CA LEU A 20 8.28 5.35 5.01
C LEU A 20 8.44 3.85 5.19
N CYS A 21 8.77 3.14 4.11
CA CYS A 21 8.98 1.69 4.16
C CYS A 21 10.23 1.37 4.99
N ILE A 22 10.04 0.57 6.03
CA ILE A 22 11.14 0.08 6.87
C ILE A 22 11.60 -1.28 6.35
N ARG A 23 10.66 -2.15 5.99
CA ARG A 23 10.94 -3.52 5.63
C ARG A 23 9.89 -4.08 4.68
N VAL A 24 10.32 -4.93 3.75
CA VAL A 24 9.42 -5.68 2.87
C VAL A 24 9.23 -7.07 3.47
N LEU A 25 7.96 -7.46 3.69
CA LEU A 25 7.61 -8.78 4.19
C LEU A 25 7.45 -9.78 3.04
N GLY A 26 7.50 -11.06 3.36
CA GLY A 26 7.24 -12.12 2.38
C GLY A 26 8.43 -12.98 2.05
N GLY A 27 9.46 -13.00 2.87
CA GLY A 27 10.59 -13.91 2.69
C GLY A 27 11.90 -13.33 3.15
N SER A 28 12.84 -14.22 3.48
CA SER A 28 14.18 -13.82 3.88
C SER A 28 14.91 -13.15 2.71
N GLY A 29 15.50 -11.99 2.97
CA GLY A 29 16.27 -11.26 1.96
C GLY A 29 15.46 -10.57 0.88
N ARG A 30 14.16 -10.47 1.03
CA ARG A 30 13.32 -9.79 0.07
C ARG A 30 13.59 -8.28 0.09
N ARG A 31 13.92 -7.72 -1.08
CA ARG A 31 14.33 -6.31 -1.21
C ARG A 31 13.23 -5.39 -1.72
N TYR A 32 12.35 -5.88 -2.58
CA TYR A 32 11.40 -5.03 -3.30
C TYR A 32 9.98 -5.52 -3.11
N ALA A 33 9.06 -4.57 -2.97
CA ALA A 33 7.63 -4.81 -2.92
C ALA A 33 6.98 -4.26 -4.19
N GLY A 34 6.05 -5.01 -4.74
CA GLY A 34 5.17 -4.57 -5.81
C GLY A 34 3.74 -4.44 -5.30
N ILE A 35 2.79 -4.21 -6.22
CA ILE A 35 1.37 -4.12 -5.89
C ILE A 35 0.90 -5.44 -5.28
N GLY A 36 0.24 -5.35 -4.13
CA GLY A 36 -0.25 -6.51 -3.39
C GLY A 36 0.71 -7.05 -2.34
N ASP A 37 1.91 -6.53 -2.26
CA ASP A 37 2.87 -6.95 -1.24
C ASP A 37 2.69 -6.13 0.03
N VAL A 38 2.98 -6.76 1.17
CA VAL A 38 2.86 -6.14 2.49
C VAL A 38 4.22 -5.62 2.93
N ILE A 39 4.22 -4.40 3.46
CA ILE A 39 5.42 -3.77 4.01
C ILE A 39 5.17 -3.36 5.45
N VAL A 40 6.26 -3.23 6.21
CA VAL A 40 6.27 -2.55 7.50
C VAL A 40 6.77 -1.14 7.26
N ALA A 41 6.06 -0.16 7.78
CA ALA A 41 6.35 1.24 7.54
C ALA A 41 6.16 2.08 8.79
N THR A 42 6.80 3.24 8.83
CA THR A 42 6.58 4.23 9.89
C THR A 42 5.80 5.41 9.30
N VAL A 43 4.85 5.93 10.07
CA VAL A 43 4.04 7.09 9.67
C VAL A 43 4.90 8.35 9.79
N LYS A 44 5.10 9.05 8.68
CA LYS A 44 5.90 10.27 8.63
C LYS A 44 5.06 11.54 8.68
N ASP A 45 3.80 11.46 8.27
CA ASP A 45 2.87 12.58 8.31
C ASP A 45 1.46 12.04 8.54
N ALA A 46 0.73 12.67 9.44
CA ALA A 46 -0.65 12.28 9.78
C ALA A 46 -1.45 13.51 10.20
N LEU A 47 -2.76 13.43 9.99
CA LEU A 47 -3.68 14.47 10.44
C LEU A 47 -3.77 14.47 11.97
N PRO A 48 -3.90 15.65 12.60
CA PRO A 48 -4.12 15.73 14.05
C PRO A 48 -5.42 15.00 14.44
N GLY A 49 -5.35 14.23 15.53
CA GLY A 49 -6.51 13.50 16.03
C GLY A 49 -6.87 12.24 15.27
N ALA A 50 -6.04 11.83 14.31
CA ALA A 50 -6.26 10.59 13.56
C ALA A 50 -6.01 9.35 14.42
N ALA A 51 -6.53 8.21 13.97
CA ALA A 51 -6.32 6.92 14.64
C ALA A 51 -4.85 6.50 14.66
N VAL A 52 -4.07 6.93 13.66
CA VAL A 52 -2.63 6.72 13.60
C VAL A 52 -1.91 8.05 13.78
N ARG A 53 -0.75 8.00 14.42
CA ARG A 53 0.05 9.19 14.74
C ARG A 53 1.39 9.12 14.05
N LYS A 54 1.99 10.28 13.84
CA LYS A 54 3.37 10.38 13.36
C LYS A 54 4.30 9.57 14.26
N GLY A 55 5.13 8.73 13.65
CA GLY A 55 6.07 7.87 14.36
C GLY A 55 5.56 6.46 14.61
N ASP A 56 4.27 6.19 14.42
CA ASP A 56 3.72 4.85 14.59
C ASP A 56 4.31 3.89 13.55
N VAL A 57 4.53 2.65 13.95
CA VAL A 57 4.94 1.58 13.06
C VAL A 57 3.69 0.79 12.67
N VAL A 58 3.46 0.68 11.37
CA VAL A 58 2.25 0.07 10.82
C VAL A 58 2.60 -0.91 9.71
N LYS A 59 1.66 -1.83 9.43
CA LYS A 59 1.71 -2.65 8.23
C LYS A 59 0.85 -2.01 7.16
N ALA A 60 1.28 -2.13 5.91
CA ALA A 60 0.56 -1.59 4.78
C ALA A 60 0.71 -2.50 3.57
N VAL A 61 -0.28 -2.49 2.71
CA VAL A 61 -0.23 -3.19 1.43
C VAL A 61 -0.07 -2.16 0.32
N VAL A 62 0.86 -2.41 -0.58
CA VAL A 62 1.12 -1.51 -1.72
C VAL A 62 -0.01 -1.66 -2.74
N VAL A 63 -0.67 -0.56 -3.08
CA VAL A 63 -1.81 -0.56 -4.02
C VAL A 63 -1.47 0.10 -5.35
N ARG A 64 -0.48 0.98 -5.38
CA ARG A 64 0.00 1.64 -6.59
C ARG A 64 1.52 1.75 -6.56
N THR A 65 2.16 1.61 -7.73
CA THR A 65 3.58 1.87 -7.88
C THR A 65 3.82 2.79 -9.07
N ARG A 66 4.78 3.69 -8.92
CA ARG A 66 5.20 4.57 -10.00
C ARG A 66 6.03 3.81 -11.04
N LYS A 67 6.82 2.84 -10.60
CA LYS A 67 7.54 1.95 -11.48
C LYS A 67 6.57 1.03 -12.19
N GLU A 68 6.71 0.91 -13.51
CA GLU A 68 5.88 0.01 -14.30
C GLU A 68 6.06 -1.45 -13.88
N ARG A 69 4.97 -2.19 -13.94
CA ARG A 69 4.94 -3.63 -13.67
C ARG A 69 4.45 -4.36 -14.90
N ARG A 70 5.20 -5.37 -15.34
CA ARG A 70 4.77 -6.26 -16.41
C ARG A 70 3.77 -7.27 -15.85
N ARG A 71 2.62 -7.40 -16.53
CA ARG A 71 1.60 -8.39 -16.21
C ARG A 71 1.82 -9.66 -17.02
N GLY A 72 1.16 -10.74 -16.58
CA GLY A 72 1.26 -12.06 -17.23
C GLY A 72 0.81 -12.07 -18.68
N ASP A 73 -0.10 -11.18 -19.07
CA ASP A 73 -0.60 -11.03 -20.43
C ASP A 73 0.31 -10.18 -21.34
N GLY A 74 1.45 -9.72 -20.83
CA GLY A 74 2.40 -8.90 -21.57
C GLY A 74 2.15 -7.41 -21.50
N SER A 75 1.04 -6.98 -20.91
CA SER A 75 0.77 -5.55 -20.71
C SER A 75 1.57 -5.00 -19.52
N TYR A 76 1.67 -3.66 -19.45
CA TYR A 76 2.32 -2.96 -18.36
C TYR A 76 1.33 -2.06 -17.66
N ILE A 77 1.50 -1.90 -16.36
CA ILE A 77 0.76 -0.92 -15.58
C ILE A 77 1.71 -0.07 -14.76
N ARG A 78 1.43 1.22 -14.70
CA ARG A 78 2.09 2.15 -13.79
C ARG A 78 1.13 3.22 -13.36
N PHE A 79 1.40 3.80 -12.21
CA PHE A 79 0.62 4.90 -11.65
C PHE A 79 1.50 6.14 -11.50
N ASP A 80 0.88 7.27 -11.21
CA ASP A 80 1.61 8.54 -11.06
C ASP A 80 2.38 8.62 -9.76
N GLU A 81 2.04 7.77 -8.78
CA GLU A 81 2.64 7.81 -7.45
C GLU A 81 2.69 6.42 -6.82
N ASN A 82 3.53 6.28 -5.80
CA ASN A 82 3.53 5.11 -4.94
C ASN A 82 2.50 5.33 -3.84
N ALA A 83 1.64 4.36 -3.60
CA ALA A 83 0.63 4.46 -2.56
C ALA A 83 0.38 3.11 -1.90
N ALA A 84 -0.03 3.19 -0.64
CA ALA A 84 -0.32 2.01 0.18
C ALA A 84 -1.57 2.26 1.01
N VAL A 85 -2.17 1.17 1.46
CA VAL A 85 -3.33 1.17 2.35
C VAL A 85 -2.90 0.51 3.65
N LEU A 86 -3.19 1.15 4.78
CA LEU A 86 -2.83 0.60 6.09
C LEU A 86 -3.71 -0.60 6.41
N ILE A 87 -3.08 -1.66 6.92
CA ILE A 87 -3.77 -2.89 7.30
C ILE A 87 -3.46 -3.25 8.76
N ARG A 88 -4.34 -4.08 9.33
CA ARG A 88 -4.14 -4.67 10.65
C ARG A 88 -3.33 -5.96 10.51
N ASP A 89 -2.87 -6.51 11.62
CA ASP A 89 -2.08 -7.75 11.64
C ASP A 89 -2.80 -8.91 10.95
N GLY A 90 -4.12 -8.94 10.97
CA GLY A 90 -4.91 -9.95 10.29
C GLY A 90 -5.09 -9.76 8.78
N GLY A 91 -4.54 -8.68 8.23
CA GLY A 91 -4.64 -8.37 6.80
C GLY A 91 -5.83 -7.52 6.39
N ASP A 92 -6.73 -7.19 7.32
CA ASP A 92 -7.86 -6.30 7.05
C ASP A 92 -7.42 -4.84 6.99
N GLN A 93 -8.05 -4.07 6.12
CA GLN A 93 -7.78 -2.64 6.05
C GLN A 93 -8.22 -1.93 7.35
N ARG A 94 -7.48 -0.90 7.75
CA ARG A 94 -7.82 -0.09 8.92
C ARG A 94 -8.87 0.95 8.60
N GLY A 95 -8.82 1.52 7.40
CA GLY A 95 -9.75 2.55 6.96
C GLY A 95 -11.03 1.96 6.40
N THR A 96 -12.02 2.83 6.20
CA THR A 96 -13.32 2.48 5.61
C THR A 96 -13.47 2.93 4.17
N ARG A 97 -12.54 3.76 3.67
CA ARG A 97 -12.55 4.29 2.31
C ARG A 97 -11.18 4.19 1.67
N ILE A 98 -11.17 3.96 0.38
CA ILE A 98 -9.96 3.93 -0.45
C ILE A 98 -10.03 5.08 -1.46
N PHE A 99 -8.93 5.80 -1.63
CA PHE A 99 -8.86 6.92 -2.56
C PHE A 99 -8.03 6.56 -3.78
N GLY A 100 -8.57 6.86 -4.96
CA GLY A 100 -7.88 6.64 -6.22
C GLY A 100 -7.88 5.18 -6.68
N PRO A 101 -7.28 4.92 -7.85
CA PRO A 101 -7.25 3.58 -8.42
C PRO A 101 -6.31 2.66 -7.65
N VAL A 102 -6.57 1.36 -7.72
CA VAL A 102 -5.69 0.31 -7.21
C VAL A 102 -5.39 -0.70 -8.32
N GLY A 103 -4.27 -1.40 -8.20
CA GLY A 103 -3.94 -2.47 -9.13
C GLY A 103 -4.77 -3.73 -8.88
N ARG A 104 -5.22 -4.38 -9.95
CA ARG A 104 -6.01 -5.62 -9.83
C ARG A 104 -5.24 -6.80 -9.26
N GLU A 105 -3.92 -6.69 -9.15
CA GLU A 105 -3.07 -7.69 -8.50
C GLU A 105 -3.46 -7.96 -7.05
N LEU A 106 -4.14 -7.03 -6.40
CA LEU A 106 -4.66 -7.21 -5.04
C LEU A 106 -5.64 -8.37 -4.94
N ARG A 107 -6.37 -8.68 -6.01
CA ARG A 107 -7.29 -9.82 -6.05
C ARG A 107 -6.55 -11.13 -5.90
N GLU A 108 -5.43 -11.28 -6.58
CA GLU A 108 -4.59 -12.48 -6.50
C GLU A 108 -3.97 -12.67 -5.13
N LYS A 109 -3.71 -11.57 -4.43
CA LYS A 109 -3.13 -11.56 -3.09
C LYS A 109 -4.20 -11.59 -1.98
N ARG A 110 -5.48 -11.78 -2.34
CA ARG A 110 -6.62 -11.93 -1.43
C ARG A 110 -7.00 -10.68 -0.64
N PHE A 111 -6.74 -9.49 -1.16
CA PHE A 111 -7.19 -8.24 -0.57
C PHE A 111 -8.53 -7.81 -1.18
N MET A 112 -9.53 -8.67 -1.08
CA MET A 112 -10.82 -8.45 -1.75
C MET A 112 -11.60 -7.27 -1.20
N ARG A 113 -11.49 -6.97 0.09
CA ARG A 113 -12.16 -5.81 0.68
C ARG A 113 -11.61 -4.51 0.15
N ILE A 114 -10.31 -4.43 -0.06
CA ILE A 114 -9.67 -3.26 -0.65
C ILE A 114 -10.19 -3.06 -2.08
N ILE A 115 -10.27 -4.13 -2.85
CA ILE A 115 -10.80 -4.09 -4.22
C ILE A 115 -12.25 -3.62 -4.23
N SER A 116 -13.10 -4.12 -3.32
CA SER A 116 -14.49 -3.72 -3.30
C SER A 116 -14.70 -2.28 -2.84
N LEU A 117 -13.80 -1.73 -2.05
CA LEU A 117 -13.86 -0.34 -1.59
C LEU A 117 -13.21 0.65 -2.56
N ALA A 118 -12.34 0.17 -3.46
CA ALA A 118 -11.64 1.04 -4.38
C ALA A 118 -12.58 1.64 -5.42
N PRO A 119 -12.44 2.93 -5.75
CA PRO A 119 -13.29 3.55 -6.77
C PRO A 119 -12.99 3.06 -8.17
N GLU A 120 -11.79 2.55 -8.41
CA GLU A 120 -11.38 2.04 -9.70
C GLU A 120 -10.32 0.96 -9.52
N VAL A 121 -10.43 -0.13 -10.25
CA VAL A 121 -9.46 -1.23 -10.24
C VAL A 121 -8.86 -1.37 -11.63
N LEU A 122 -7.58 -1.14 -11.74
CA LEU A 122 -6.83 -1.20 -12.98
C LEU A 122 -5.85 -2.37 -12.96
#